data_3ce4ae92c64faaf0b6e96dcac6dae56a
#
_entry.id   3ce4ae92c64faaf0b6e96dcac6dae56a
#
_cell.length_a   1.000
_cell.length_b   1.000
_cell.length_c   1.000
_cell.angle_alpha   90.00
_cell.angle_beta   90.00
_cell.angle_gamma   90.00
#
_symmetry.space_group_name_H-M   'P 1'
#
loop_
_entity.id
_entity.type
_entity.pdbx_description
1 polymer ?
#
loop_
_entity_poly.entity_id
_entity_poly.type
_entity_poly.pdbx_seq_one_letter_code
_entity_poly.pdbx_strand_id
1 'polypeptide(L)'
;MHPVVYMITDRQRLGERAGAALVRRVAAAARAGMHLIQIRERDMSDGELLTLVMQAVEAVRGTRTRILVNDRVDVAMVAGAHGVHLRADSAPARRVRKVAPPSFLIGRSVHTHDEISQVCAEGDVDYLLFGTVFETASKPNLRQVGVAGLADAVDAAKGVPVLGVGGMTLDTVGQLHHTGCAGFAAIGQFADVPEHDIPRTVTAALGAWDNQRY
;
A
#
# COMPACT_ATOMS: atom_id res chain seq x y z
N MET A 1 -14.46 -12.27 3.01
CA MET A 1 -14.12 -10.95 2.40
C MET A 1 -12.81 -11.16 1.66
N HIS A 2 -12.69 -10.75 0.39
CA HIS A 2 -11.42 -10.85 -0.33
C HIS A 2 -10.44 -9.84 0.24
N PRO A 3 -9.14 -10.20 0.39
CA PRO A 3 -8.14 -9.31 0.95
C PRO A 3 -7.83 -8.15 0.00
N VAL A 4 -7.47 -7.01 0.56
CA VAL A 4 -6.84 -5.93 -0.21
C VAL A 4 -5.36 -6.28 -0.42
N VAL A 5 -4.96 -6.55 -1.65
CA VAL A 5 -3.55 -6.71 -2.02
C VAL A 5 -3.02 -5.37 -2.53
N TYR A 6 -1.91 -4.91 -1.93
CA TYR A 6 -1.40 -3.56 -2.09
C TYR A 6 0.11 -3.58 -2.42
N MET A 7 0.45 -3.12 -3.60
CA MET A 7 1.84 -2.96 -4.04
C MET A 7 2.36 -1.57 -3.67
N ILE A 8 3.51 -1.49 -3.01
CA ILE A 8 4.25 -0.25 -2.79
C ILE A 8 5.47 -0.27 -3.70
N THR A 9 5.66 0.77 -4.52
CA THR A 9 6.76 0.83 -5.47
C THR A 9 8.08 1.20 -4.83
N ASP A 10 9.16 0.74 -5.45
CA ASP A 10 10.55 1.08 -5.15
C ASP A 10 11.36 0.88 -6.44
N ARG A 11 11.46 1.94 -7.27
CA ARG A 11 12.11 1.85 -8.58
C ARG A 11 13.61 1.61 -8.49
N GLN A 12 14.25 1.95 -7.37
CA GLN A 12 15.68 1.72 -7.19
C GLN A 12 16.05 0.23 -7.28
N ARG A 13 15.10 -0.66 -7.01
CA ARG A 13 15.26 -2.10 -7.16
C ARG A 13 15.18 -2.59 -8.61
N LEU A 14 14.81 -1.72 -9.57
CA LEU A 14 14.58 -2.09 -10.97
C LEU A 14 15.77 -1.78 -11.89
N GLY A 15 16.85 -1.18 -11.36
CA GLY A 15 18.04 -0.82 -12.13
C GLY A 15 17.85 0.36 -13.10
N GLU A 16 18.66 0.40 -14.16
CA GLU A 16 18.59 1.45 -15.17
C GLU A 16 17.25 1.45 -15.94
N ARG A 17 16.78 2.63 -16.36
CA ARG A 17 15.46 2.85 -17.00
C ARG A 17 14.24 2.53 -16.09
N ALA A 18 14.42 2.63 -14.80
CA ALA A 18 13.46 2.25 -13.78
C ALA A 18 12.06 2.86 -13.95
N GLY A 19 11.91 4.09 -14.45
CA GLY A 19 10.60 4.74 -14.62
C GLY A 19 9.68 4.01 -15.59
N ALA A 20 10.15 3.73 -16.81
CA ALA A 20 9.34 3.00 -17.81
C ALA A 20 9.08 1.54 -17.38
N ALA A 21 10.06 0.88 -16.76
CA ALA A 21 9.89 -0.46 -16.22
C ALA A 21 8.84 -0.47 -15.11
N LEU A 22 8.82 0.55 -14.25
CA LEU A 22 7.82 0.68 -13.19
C LEU A 22 6.41 0.83 -13.74
N VAL A 23 6.19 1.67 -14.76
CA VAL A 23 4.88 1.83 -15.41
C VAL A 23 4.38 0.52 -16.01
N ARG A 24 5.25 -0.25 -16.68
CA ARG A 24 4.86 -1.58 -17.20
C ARG A 24 4.48 -2.56 -16.11
N ARG A 25 5.22 -2.55 -14.96
CA ARG A 25 4.87 -3.37 -13.78
C ARG A 25 3.52 -2.97 -13.18
N VAL A 26 3.27 -1.66 -13.06
CA VAL A 26 1.97 -1.13 -12.62
C VAL A 26 0.85 -1.65 -13.52
N ALA A 27 1.02 -1.55 -14.85
CA ALA A 27 0.04 -2.05 -15.81
C ALA A 27 -0.17 -3.57 -15.70
N ALA A 28 0.91 -4.35 -15.54
CA ALA A 28 0.84 -5.81 -15.38
C ALA A 28 0.13 -6.20 -14.08
N ALA A 29 0.46 -5.55 -12.96
CA ALA A 29 -0.18 -5.78 -11.67
C ALA A 29 -1.68 -5.44 -11.70
N ALA A 30 -2.03 -4.31 -12.33
CA ALA A 30 -3.41 -3.88 -12.45
C ALA A 30 -4.27 -4.88 -13.25
N ARG A 31 -3.77 -5.36 -14.40
CA ARG A 31 -4.45 -6.39 -15.20
C ARG A 31 -4.59 -7.72 -14.46
N ALA A 32 -3.70 -8.02 -13.53
CA ALA A 32 -3.76 -9.22 -12.70
C ALA A 32 -4.68 -9.10 -11.47
N GLY A 33 -5.33 -7.94 -11.26
CA GLY A 33 -6.29 -7.74 -10.17
C GLY A 33 -5.70 -7.13 -8.89
N MET A 34 -4.52 -6.47 -8.95
CA MET A 34 -4.01 -5.68 -7.83
C MET A 34 -5.05 -4.64 -7.41
N HIS A 35 -5.30 -4.49 -6.11
CA HIS A 35 -6.30 -3.54 -5.62
C HIS A 35 -5.73 -2.12 -5.50
N LEU A 36 -4.60 -1.98 -4.82
CA LEU A 36 -3.96 -0.68 -4.58
C LEU A 36 -2.51 -0.70 -5.04
N ILE A 37 -2.05 0.40 -5.63
CA ILE A 37 -0.63 0.61 -5.95
C ILE A 37 -0.23 2.00 -5.43
N GLN A 38 0.77 2.05 -4.55
CA GLN A 38 1.36 3.30 -4.07
C GLN A 38 2.62 3.62 -4.84
N ILE A 39 2.64 4.77 -5.49
CA ILE A 39 3.85 5.33 -6.08
C ILE A 39 4.65 6.00 -4.95
N ARG A 40 5.82 5.40 -4.61
CA ARG A 40 6.66 5.83 -3.49
C ARG A 40 8.11 6.00 -3.91
N GLU A 41 8.37 7.05 -4.67
CA GLU A 41 9.67 7.38 -5.25
C GLU A 41 10.18 8.69 -4.64
N ARG A 42 10.85 8.59 -3.48
CA ARG A 42 11.18 9.72 -2.61
C ARG A 42 12.32 10.61 -3.14
N ASP A 43 13.09 10.11 -4.07
CA ASP A 43 14.28 10.71 -4.65
C ASP A 43 14.04 11.36 -6.03
N MET A 44 12.78 11.34 -6.49
CA MET A 44 12.39 12.02 -7.73
C MET A 44 12.09 13.49 -7.47
N SER A 45 12.43 14.33 -8.44
CA SER A 45 11.92 15.72 -8.48
C SER A 45 10.40 15.74 -8.65
N ASP A 46 9.79 16.87 -8.31
CA ASP A 46 8.33 17.04 -8.38
C ASP A 46 7.78 16.80 -9.79
N GLY A 47 8.46 17.31 -10.81
CA GLY A 47 8.06 17.14 -12.22
C GLY A 47 8.18 15.68 -12.71
N GLU A 48 9.25 15.00 -12.32
CA GLU A 48 9.42 13.57 -12.65
C GLU A 48 8.38 12.70 -11.95
N LEU A 49 8.13 12.96 -10.65
CA LEU A 49 7.12 12.24 -9.89
C LEU A 49 5.72 12.47 -10.48
N LEU A 50 5.38 13.71 -10.81
CA LEU A 50 4.10 14.04 -11.46
C LEU A 50 3.94 13.26 -12.76
N THR A 51 4.95 13.27 -13.62
CA THR A 51 4.93 12.55 -14.90
C THR A 51 4.74 11.05 -14.69
N LEU A 52 5.49 10.45 -13.75
CA LEU A 52 5.37 9.02 -13.41
C LEU A 52 3.96 8.67 -12.90
N VAL A 53 3.39 9.49 -12.01
CA VAL A 53 2.05 9.25 -11.46
C VAL A 53 0.98 9.37 -12.56
N MET A 54 1.07 10.35 -13.45
CA MET A 54 0.15 10.47 -14.60
C MET A 54 0.21 9.23 -15.49
N GLN A 55 1.41 8.73 -15.80
CA GLN A 55 1.59 7.49 -16.56
C GLN A 55 1.03 6.26 -15.84
N ALA A 56 1.21 6.18 -14.51
CA ALA A 56 0.65 5.10 -13.70
C ALA A 56 -0.88 5.13 -13.67
N VAL A 57 -1.49 6.31 -13.54
CA VAL A 57 -2.95 6.49 -13.60
C VAL A 57 -3.50 6.06 -14.95
N GLU A 58 -2.86 6.44 -16.06
CA GLU A 58 -3.25 6.00 -17.39
C GLU A 58 -3.09 4.48 -17.56
N ALA A 59 -2.02 3.90 -17.04
CA ALA A 59 -1.72 2.46 -17.16
C ALA A 59 -2.75 1.56 -16.46
N VAL A 60 -3.49 2.07 -15.48
CA VAL A 60 -4.53 1.30 -14.77
C VAL A 60 -5.95 1.59 -15.28
N ARG A 61 -6.10 2.44 -16.28
CA ARG A 61 -7.42 2.79 -16.83
C ARG A 61 -8.16 1.54 -17.31
N GLY A 62 -9.46 1.45 -16.98
CA GLY A 62 -10.29 0.29 -17.29
C GLY A 62 -10.12 -0.90 -16.36
N THR A 63 -9.25 -0.81 -15.34
CA THR A 63 -9.13 -1.81 -14.27
C THR A 63 -9.82 -1.34 -12.98
N ARG A 64 -9.82 -2.19 -11.94
CA ARG A 64 -10.29 -1.81 -10.60
C ARG A 64 -9.17 -1.26 -9.70
N THR A 65 -7.93 -1.26 -10.19
CA THR A 65 -6.76 -0.81 -9.43
C THR A 65 -6.81 0.68 -9.16
N ARG A 66 -6.48 1.07 -7.94
CA ARG A 66 -6.37 2.48 -7.57
C ARG A 66 -4.92 2.86 -7.33
N ILE A 67 -4.50 3.97 -7.94
CA ILE A 67 -3.18 4.57 -7.73
C ILE A 67 -3.23 5.54 -6.56
N LEU A 68 -2.32 5.35 -5.63
CA LEU A 68 -2.10 6.25 -4.49
C LEU A 68 -0.70 6.85 -4.59
N VAL A 69 -0.51 8.06 -4.10
CA VAL A 69 0.81 8.70 -4.03
C VAL A 69 1.28 8.75 -2.58
N ASN A 70 2.55 8.45 -2.34
CA ASN A 70 3.12 8.56 -1.00
C ASN A 70 3.27 10.03 -0.62
N ASP A 71 2.56 10.47 0.41
CA ASP A 71 2.69 11.77 1.11
C ASP A 71 2.43 13.04 0.29
N ARG A 72 2.55 13.01 -1.02
CA ARG A 72 2.43 14.16 -1.92
C ARG A 72 0.97 14.33 -2.38
N VAL A 73 0.16 14.97 -1.52
CA VAL A 73 -1.25 15.29 -1.81
C VAL A 73 -1.40 16.15 -3.07
N ASP A 74 -0.52 17.14 -3.21
CA ASP A 74 -0.44 18.04 -4.36
C ASP A 74 -0.24 17.28 -5.68
N VAL A 75 0.77 16.41 -5.73
CA VAL A 75 1.04 15.55 -6.90
C VAL A 75 -0.12 14.60 -7.18
N ALA A 76 -0.67 13.97 -6.13
CA ALA A 76 -1.79 13.06 -6.28
C ALA A 76 -3.01 13.72 -6.93
N MET A 77 -3.35 14.93 -6.49
CA MET A 77 -4.47 15.69 -7.01
C MET A 77 -4.25 16.17 -8.45
N VAL A 78 -3.07 16.75 -8.74
CA VAL A 78 -2.73 17.27 -10.07
C VAL A 78 -2.62 16.16 -11.11
N ALA A 79 -2.07 14.99 -10.72
CA ALA A 79 -1.97 13.82 -11.60
C ALA A 79 -3.29 13.06 -11.80
N GLY A 80 -4.35 13.40 -11.09
CA GLY A 80 -5.62 12.65 -11.11
C GLY A 80 -5.51 11.28 -10.47
N ALA A 81 -4.61 11.08 -9.50
CA ALA A 81 -4.51 9.83 -8.75
C ALA A 81 -5.74 9.59 -7.89
N HIS A 82 -5.97 8.34 -7.50
CA HIS A 82 -7.16 7.95 -6.76
C HIS A 82 -7.07 8.23 -5.25
N GLY A 83 -5.90 8.66 -4.76
CA GLY A 83 -5.70 8.95 -3.36
C GLY A 83 -4.26 9.22 -2.97
N VAL A 84 -4.06 9.35 -1.67
CA VAL A 84 -2.77 9.57 -1.03
C VAL A 84 -2.57 8.59 0.11
N HIS A 85 -1.33 8.18 0.35
CA HIS A 85 -0.95 7.46 1.57
C HIS A 85 -0.05 8.36 2.42
N LEU A 86 -0.57 8.82 3.55
CA LEU A 86 0.10 9.68 4.49
C LEU A 86 1.05 8.87 5.39
N ARG A 87 2.23 9.41 5.68
CA ARG A 87 3.16 8.87 6.68
C ARG A 87 2.64 9.15 8.08
N ALA A 88 3.21 8.52 9.10
CA ALA A 88 2.84 8.75 10.50
C ALA A 88 3.02 10.23 10.92
N ASP A 89 4.04 10.90 10.38
CA ASP A 89 4.40 12.29 10.67
C ASP A 89 3.83 13.33 9.66
N SER A 90 2.96 12.92 8.74
CA SER A 90 2.32 13.82 7.77
C SER A 90 1.22 14.67 8.39
N ALA A 91 0.76 15.66 7.64
CA ALA A 91 -0.40 16.47 8.02
C ALA A 91 -1.63 15.62 8.37
N PRO A 92 -2.50 16.06 9.29
CA PRO A 92 -3.71 15.33 9.64
C PRO A 92 -4.63 15.08 8.45
N ALA A 93 -5.20 13.86 8.36
CA ALA A 93 -6.07 13.44 7.25
C ALA A 93 -7.25 14.41 7.02
N ARG A 94 -7.83 14.96 8.09
CA ARG A 94 -8.91 15.97 8.01
C ARG A 94 -8.54 17.22 7.19
N ARG A 95 -7.24 17.59 7.12
CA ARG A 95 -6.78 18.72 6.29
C ARG A 95 -6.79 18.35 4.82
N VAL A 96 -6.39 17.12 4.51
CA VAL A 96 -6.42 16.57 3.14
C VAL A 96 -7.87 16.42 2.69
N ARG A 97 -8.74 15.85 3.52
CA ARG A 97 -10.17 15.64 3.20
C ARG A 97 -10.89 16.94 2.82
N LYS A 98 -10.51 18.09 3.40
CA LYS A 98 -11.12 19.40 3.07
C LYS A 98 -10.87 19.86 1.64
N VAL A 99 -9.78 19.42 1.01
CA VAL A 99 -9.37 19.85 -0.34
C VAL A 99 -9.49 18.74 -1.37
N ALA A 100 -9.58 17.48 -0.92
CA ALA A 100 -9.66 16.31 -1.80
C ALA A 100 -11.11 16.04 -2.25
N PRO A 101 -11.30 15.45 -3.46
CA PRO A 101 -12.60 14.99 -3.90
C PRO A 101 -13.21 13.93 -2.95
N PRO A 102 -14.54 13.79 -2.86
CA PRO A 102 -15.17 12.83 -1.94
C PRO A 102 -14.73 11.37 -2.14
N SER A 103 -14.39 10.96 -3.37
CA SER A 103 -13.94 9.60 -3.70
C SER A 103 -12.43 9.38 -3.51
N PHE A 104 -11.70 10.40 -3.04
CA PHE A 104 -10.26 10.34 -2.87
C PHE A 104 -9.88 9.52 -1.64
N LEU A 105 -9.10 8.47 -1.83
CA LEU A 105 -8.66 7.61 -0.74
C LEU A 105 -7.55 8.27 0.09
N ILE A 106 -7.68 8.23 1.39
CA ILE A 106 -6.67 8.70 2.34
C ILE A 106 -6.26 7.54 3.25
N GLY A 107 -5.08 6.99 3.02
CA GLY A 107 -4.47 6.02 3.92
C GLY A 107 -3.48 6.67 4.87
N ARG A 108 -3.20 6.01 6.00
CA ARG A 108 -2.21 6.47 6.97
C ARG A 108 -1.36 5.35 7.51
N SER A 109 -0.03 5.55 7.57
CA SER A 109 0.88 4.68 8.31
C SER A 109 0.74 4.92 9.81
N VAL A 110 0.70 3.83 10.58
CA VAL A 110 0.70 3.83 12.04
C VAL A 110 1.57 2.68 12.55
N HIS A 111 2.19 2.86 13.72
CA HIS A 111 3.17 1.90 14.27
C HIS A 111 2.88 1.50 15.71
N THR A 112 1.99 2.23 16.41
CA THR A 112 1.61 1.98 17.81
C THR A 112 0.10 2.06 17.99
N HIS A 113 -0.41 1.48 19.08
CA HIS A 113 -1.82 1.57 19.46
C HIS A 113 -2.25 3.02 19.76
N ASP A 114 -1.37 3.83 20.32
CA ASP A 114 -1.64 5.24 20.59
C ASP A 114 -1.82 6.02 19.28
N GLU A 115 -0.95 5.79 18.29
CA GLU A 115 -1.12 6.38 16.95
C GLU A 115 -2.42 5.94 16.29
N ILE A 116 -2.81 4.65 16.40
CA ILE A 116 -4.09 4.16 15.88
C ILE A 116 -5.24 4.90 16.54
N SER A 117 -5.23 4.94 17.87
CA SER A 117 -6.29 5.58 18.66
C SER A 117 -6.44 7.06 18.31
N GLN A 118 -5.32 7.77 18.19
CA GLN A 118 -5.30 9.17 17.79
C GLN A 118 -5.85 9.36 16.38
N VAL A 119 -5.36 8.61 15.40
CA VAL A 119 -5.78 8.74 13.99
C VAL A 119 -7.26 8.40 13.83
N CYS A 120 -7.75 7.35 14.51
CA CYS A 120 -9.17 6.97 14.48
C CYS A 120 -10.06 8.04 15.13
N ALA A 121 -9.58 8.67 16.21
CA ALA A 121 -10.31 9.77 16.86
C ALA A 121 -10.35 11.05 16.01
N GLU A 122 -9.29 11.32 15.25
CA GLU A 122 -9.24 12.43 14.29
C GLU A 122 -10.17 12.20 13.09
N GLY A 123 -10.37 10.94 12.68
CA GLY A 123 -11.20 10.54 11.55
C GLY A 123 -10.59 10.87 10.18
N ASP A 124 -11.42 10.80 9.14
CA ASP A 124 -11.09 11.15 7.75
C ASP A 124 -10.04 10.27 7.03
N VAL A 125 -9.69 9.11 7.61
CA VAL A 125 -8.88 8.07 6.95
C VAL A 125 -9.78 6.94 6.45
N ASP A 126 -9.43 6.38 5.28
CA ASP A 126 -10.17 5.26 4.69
C ASP A 126 -9.54 3.92 5.08
N TYR A 127 -8.26 3.89 5.46
CA TYR A 127 -7.56 2.71 5.94
C TYR A 127 -6.27 3.09 6.69
N LEU A 128 -5.81 2.16 7.52
CA LEU A 128 -4.51 2.23 8.19
C LEU A 128 -3.56 1.19 7.59
N LEU A 129 -2.27 1.55 7.52
CA LEU A 129 -1.18 0.64 7.20
C LEU A 129 -0.32 0.45 8.44
N PHE A 130 -0.42 -0.73 9.06
CA PHE A 130 0.22 -1.04 10.33
C PHE A 130 1.41 -1.99 10.16
N GLY A 131 2.50 -1.71 10.79
CA GLY A 131 3.69 -2.57 10.80
C GLY A 131 4.90 -1.89 11.42
N THR A 132 5.98 -2.64 11.55
CA THR A 132 6.43 -3.83 10.78
C THR A 132 5.87 -5.12 11.40
N VAL A 133 5.14 -5.91 10.61
CA VAL A 133 4.57 -7.18 11.11
C VAL A 133 5.62 -8.27 11.20
N PHE A 134 6.35 -8.53 10.11
CA PHE A 134 7.43 -9.53 10.05
C PHE A 134 8.77 -8.87 9.75
N GLU A 135 9.85 -9.60 9.92
CA GLU A 135 11.20 -9.14 9.59
C GLU A 135 11.30 -8.70 8.13
N THR A 136 12.01 -7.59 7.90
CA THR A 136 12.16 -7.03 6.57
C THR A 136 13.51 -6.36 6.37
N ALA A 137 14.14 -6.63 5.24
CA ALA A 137 15.39 -5.99 4.84
C ALA A 137 15.26 -4.45 4.69
N SER A 138 14.05 -3.95 4.45
CA SER A 138 13.81 -2.51 4.28
C SER A 138 13.93 -1.71 5.59
N LYS A 139 13.80 -2.38 6.75
CA LYS A 139 13.86 -1.78 8.09
C LYS A 139 14.39 -2.79 9.12
N PRO A 140 15.66 -3.20 9.03
CA PRO A 140 16.19 -4.34 9.81
C PRO A 140 16.19 -4.13 11.33
N ASN A 141 16.13 -2.89 11.81
CA ASN A 141 16.23 -2.55 13.22
C ASN A 141 14.87 -2.24 13.88
N LEU A 142 13.75 -2.37 13.16
CA LEU A 142 12.43 -2.16 13.76
C LEU A 142 11.93 -3.43 14.45
N ARG A 143 11.39 -3.25 15.65
CA ARG A 143 10.72 -4.34 16.37
C ARG A 143 9.53 -4.82 15.56
N GLN A 144 9.49 -6.12 15.32
CA GLN A 144 8.37 -6.80 14.68
C GLN A 144 7.23 -6.94 15.68
N VAL A 145 6.02 -6.67 15.24
CA VAL A 145 4.82 -6.80 16.10
C VAL A 145 4.21 -8.21 16.01
N GLY A 146 4.51 -8.95 14.94
CA GLY A 146 3.94 -10.27 14.69
C GLY A 146 2.44 -10.23 14.36
N VAL A 147 1.89 -11.43 14.21
CA VAL A 147 0.46 -11.64 13.90
C VAL A 147 -0.43 -11.16 15.07
N ALA A 148 -0.01 -11.43 16.31
CA ALA A 148 -0.75 -10.98 17.50
C ALA A 148 -0.84 -9.46 17.57
N GLY A 149 0.29 -8.74 17.38
CA GLY A 149 0.27 -7.28 17.38
C GLY A 149 -0.56 -6.69 16.23
N LEU A 150 -0.68 -7.37 15.10
CA LEU A 150 -1.58 -6.95 14.03
C LEU A 150 -3.06 -7.16 14.43
N ALA A 151 -3.41 -8.25 15.10
CA ALA A 151 -4.77 -8.47 15.61
C ALA A 151 -5.16 -7.40 16.63
N ASP A 152 -4.26 -7.11 17.59
CA ASP A 152 -4.47 -6.02 18.56
C ASP A 152 -4.67 -4.66 17.87
N ALA A 153 -3.94 -4.40 16.78
CA ALA A 153 -4.08 -3.18 15.99
C ALA A 153 -5.45 -3.09 15.29
N VAL A 154 -5.96 -4.22 14.78
CA VAL A 154 -7.31 -4.29 14.18
C VAL A 154 -8.38 -3.95 15.21
N ASP A 155 -8.29 -4.52 16.41
CA ASP A 155 -9.23 -4.24 17.49
C ASP A 155 -9.19 -2.77 17.93
N ALA A 156 -7.98 -2.20 18.03
CA ALA A 156 -7.78 -0.80 18.39
C ALA A 156 -8.31 0.18 17.32
N ALA A 157 -8.39 -0.23 16.06
CA ALA A 157 -8.84 0.61 14.94
C ALA A 157 -10.37 0.81 14.89
N LYS A 158 -11.15 0.09 15.72
CA LYS A 158 -12.60 0.30 15.89
C LYS A 158 -13.39 0.35 14.59
N GLY A 159 -13.05 -0.53 13.65
CA GLY A 159 -13.75 -0.67 12.37
C GLY A 159 -13.10 0.08 11.20
N VAL A 160 -12.08 0.90 11.41
CA VAL A 160 -11.25 1.41 10.31
C VAL A 160 -10.43 0.24 9.73
N PRO A 161 -10.47 -0.03 8.42
CA PRO A 161 -9.72 -1.12 7.81
C PRO A 161 -8.22 -1.02 8.10
N VAL A 162 -7.61 -2.09 8.61
CA VAL A 162 -6.17 -2.18 8.85
C VAL A 162 -5.54 -3.13 7.82
N LEU A 163 -4.48 -2.70 7.18
CA LEU A 163 -3.63 -3.51 6.31
C LEU A 163 -2.29 -3.74 6.99
N GLY A 164 -1.80 -4.98 6.97
CA GLY A 164 -0.47 -5.31 7.49
C GLY A 164 0.64 -4.94 6.49
N VAL A 165 1.80 -4.48 7.00
CA VAL A 165 2.99 -4.20 6.18
C VAL A 165 4.27 -4.62 6.89
N GLY A 166 5.30 -4.94 6.12
CA GLY A 166 6.63 -5.38 6.60
C GLY A 166 6.79 -6.89 6.59
N GLY A 167 7.77 -7.37 5.82
CA GLY A 167 8.10 -8.78 5.65
C GLY A 167 7.00 -9.64 5.00
N MET A 168 6.09 -9.01 4.24
CA MET A 168 5.01 -9.71 3.55
C MET A 168 5.54 -10.45 2.34
N THR A 169 5.41 -11.78 2.38
CA THR A 169 5.73 -12.74 1.31
C THR A 169 4.54 -13.68 1.11
N LEU A 170 4.55 -14.50 0.07
CA LEU A 170 3.52 -15.53 -0.12
C LEU A 170 3.43 -16.50 1.07
N ASP A 171 4.57 -16.78 1.74
CA ASP A 171 4.62 -17.70 2.89
C ASP A 171 4.06 -17.06 4.18
N THR A 172 4.19 -15.74 4.33
CA THR A 172 3.73 -15.04 5.55
C THR A 172 2.30 -14.53 5.47
N VAL A 173 1.79 -14.25 4.27
CA VAL A 173 0.44 -13.71 4.05
C VAL A 173 -0.66 -14.63 4.60
N GLY A 174 -0.51 -15.94 4.46
CA GLY A 174 -1.46 -16.91 5.01
C GLY A 174 -1.64 -16.81 6.53
N GLN A 175 -0.61 -16.37 7.26
CA GLN A 175 -0.68 -16.21 8.72
C GLN A 175 -1.58 -15.05 9.17
N LEU A 176 -1.95 -14.14 8.27
CA LEU A 176 -2.75 -12.95 8.60
C LEU A 176 -4.25 -13.24 8.69
N HIS A 177 -4.71 -14.38 8.20
CA HIS A 177 -6.14 -14.68 8.02
C HIS A 177 -6.97 -14.53 9.30
N HIS A 178 -6.41 -14.89 10.46
CA HIS A 178 -7.12 -14.86 11.75
C HIS A 178 -6.99 -13.52 12.50
N THR A 179 -6.31 -12.53 11.94
CA THR A 179 -6.11 -11.24 12.60
C THR A 179 -7.28 -10.26 12.43
N GLY A 180 -8.20 -10.55 11.51
CA GLY A 180 -9.26 -9.61 11.13
C GLY A 180 -8.80 -8.45 10.26
N CYS A 181 -7.51 -8.38 9.86
CA CYS A 181 -7.04 -7.31 8.99
C CYS A 181 -7.67 -7.39 7.60
N ALA A 182 -7.79 -6.24 6.93
CA ALA A 182 -8.46 -6.13 5.63
C ALA A 182 -7.57 -6.56 4.45
N GLY A 183 -6.29 -6.82 4.68
CA GLY A 183 -5.33 -7.22 3.66
C GLY A 183 -3.89 -6.85 4.03
N PHE A 184 -3.04 -6.72 3.04
CA PHE A 184 -1.61 -6.46 3.26
C PHE A 184 -0.99 -5.61 2.16
N ALA A 185 0.14 -4.95 2.50
CA ALA A 185 0.98 -4.22 1.56
C ALA A 185 2.40 -4.80 1.53
N ALA A 186 2.99 -4.86 0.34
CA ALA A 186 4.35 -5.35 0.15
C ALA A 186 5.16 -4.49 -0.84
N ILE A 187 6.48 -4.41 -0.61
CA ILE A 187 7.46 -3.83 -1.52
C ILE A 187 8.17 -4.99 -2.25
N GLY A 188 9.05 -5.72 -1.54
CA GLY A 188 9.93 -6.73 -2.12
C GLY A 188 9.20 -7.83 -2.86
N GLN A 189 8.06 -8.30 -2.34
CA GLN A 189 7.24 -9.34 -2.98
C GLN A 189 6.88 -9.01 -4.43
N PHE A 190 6.75 -7.72 -4.77
CA PHE A 190 6.38 -7.26 -6.11
C PHE A 190 7.53 -6.56 -6.85
N ALA A 191 8.51 -5.99 -6.14
CA ALA A 191 9.64 -5.30 -6.74
C ALA A 191 10.76 -6.26 -7.16
N ASP A 192 11.00 -7.33 -6.39
CA ASP A 192 12.14 -8.22 -6.56
C ASP A 192 11.90 -9.36 -7.57
N VAL A 193 10.71 -9.47 -8.15
CA VAL A 193 10.39 -10.47 -9.18
C VAL A 193 10.55 -9.89 -10.59
N PRO A 194 10.85 -10.70 -11.63
CA PRO A 194 10.84 -10.27 -13.01
C PRO A 194 9.50 -9.67 -13.45
N GLU A 195 9.51 -8.72 -14.38
CA GLU A 195 8.26 -8.05 -14.84
C GLU A 195 7.22 -9.03 -15.35
N HIS A 196 7.64 -10.07 -16.08
CA HIS A 196 6.73 -11.09 -16.64
C HIS A 196 6.08 -12.00 -15.58
N ASP A 197 6.65 -12.07 -14.37
CA ASP A 197 6.11 -12.86 -13.25
C ASP A 197 5.12 -12.07 -12.39
N ILE A 198 5.00 -10.77 -12.57
CA ILE A 198 4.07 -9.92 -11.80
C ILE A 198 2.64 -10.47 -11.81
N PRO A 199 2.03 -10.86 -12.96
CA PRO A 199 0.67 -11.39 -12.96
C PRO A 199 0.53 -12.65 -12.11
N ARG A 200 1.49 -13.58 -12.22
CA ARG A 200 1.50 -14.81 -11.42
C ARG A 200 1.64 -14.51 -9.92
N THR A 201 2.53 -13.58 -9.57
CA THR A 201 2.77 -13.18 -8.18
C THR A 201 1.53 -12.54 -7.56
N VAL A 202 0.82 -11.68 -8.29
CA VAL A 202 -0.45 -11.08 -7.83
C VAL A 202 -1.52 -12.15 -7.61
N THR A 203 -1.70 -13.05 -8.57
CA THR A 203 -2.66 -14.16 -8.46
C THR A 203 -2.33 -15.07 -7.27
N ALA A 204 -1.04 -15.40 -7.09
CA ALA A 204 -0.59 -16.20 -5.95
C ALA A 204 -0.84 -15.48 -4.60
N ALA A 205 -0.62 -14.17 -4.54
CA ALA A 205 -0.88 -13.37 -3.34
C ALA A 205 -2.37 -13.31 -2.97
N LEU A 206 -3.25 -13.24 -3.96
CA LEU A 206 -4.70 -13.35 -3.76
C LEU A 206 -5.09 -14.76 -3.27
N GLY A 207 -4.54 -15.81 -3.89
CA GLY A 207 -4.81 -17.20 -3.53
C GLY A 207 -4.24 -17.62 -2.17
N ALA A 208 -3.07 -17.11 -1.78
CA ALA A 208 -2.44 -17.42 -0.49
C ALA A 208 -3.29 -17.02 0.71
N TRP A 209 -4.08 -15.95 0.56
CA TRP A 209 -5.05 -15.54 1.58
C TRP A 209 -6.25 -16.48 1.66
N ASP A 210 -6.77 -16.96 0.53
CA ASP A 210 -7.98 -17.80 0.49
C ASP A 210 -7.73 -19.25 0.90
N ASN A 211 -6.52 -19.78 0.69
CA ASN A 211 -6.18 -21.19 0.95
C ASN A 211 -6.14 -21.60 2.44
N GLN A 212 -6.32 -20.70 3.38
CA GLN A 212 -6.33 -20.99 4.81
C GLN A 212 -7.76 -21.01 5.42
N ARG A 213 -8.79 -21.07 4.58
CA ARG A 213 -10.19 -21.13 5.03
C ARG A 213 -10.68 -22.55 5.39
N TYR A 214 -9.78 -23.56 5.35
CA TYR A 214 -10.11 -24.95 5.63
C TYR A 214 -9.29 -25.54 6.75
#